data_afaa19f8382d19d5b1cf5357b043d8a7
#
_entry.id   afaa19f8382d19d5b1cf5357b043d8a7
#
_cell.length_a   1.000
_cell.length_b   1.000
_cell.length_c   1.000
_cell.angle_alpha   90.00
_cell.angle_beta   90.00
_cell.angle_gamma   90.00
#
_symmetry.space_group_name_H-M   'P 1'
#
loop_
_entity.id
_entity.type
_entity.pdbx_description
1 polymer ?
#
loop_
_entity_poly.entity_id
_entity_poly.type
_entity_poly.pdbx_seq_one_letter_code
_entity_poly.pdbx_strand_id
1 'polypeptide(L)'
;MQKLMLLALAGALGTLARYGLGGLVQRIGGEGFPWGTLAVNLAGCLAAGLLWTLFESRWTVSGETRAVVLVGFMGAFTTFSTLILETGHMVRASEWAHAGLNLTLHNGLGFA
;
A
#
# COMPACT_ATOMS: atom_id res chain seq x y z
N MET A 1 4.57 24.60 -9.46
CA MET A 1 5.64 23.72 -9.99
C MET A 1 6.32 22.92 -8.89
N GLN A 2 6.70 23.59 -7.79
CA GLN A 2 7.37 22.91 -6.70
C GLN A 2 6.51 21.79 -6.10
N LYS A 3 5.22 22.02 -5.92
CA LYS A 3 4.31 21.02 -5.38
C LYS A 3 4.25 19.79 -6.29
N LEU A 4 4.16 20.00 -7.60
CA LEU A 4 4.10 18.90 -8.56
C LEU A 4 5.40 18.09 -8.57
N MET A 5 6.53 18.76 -8.44
CA MET A 5 7.82 18.08 -8.35
C MET A 5 7.93 17.23 -7.09
N LEU A 6 7.48 17.77 -5.96
CA LEU A 6 7.50 17.04 -4.70
C LEU A 6 6.58 15.84 -4.74
N LEU A 7 5.39 15.99 -5.34
CA LEU A 7 4.48 14.87 -5.52
C LEU A 7 5.10 13.78 -6.41
N ALA A 8 5.77 14.18 -7.49
CA ALA A 8 6.42 13.24 -8.39
C ALA A 8 7.55 12.48 -7.69
N LEU A 9 8.37 13.17 -6.92
CA LEU A 9 9.45 12.53 -6.17
C LEU A 9 8.91 11.61 -5.08
N ALA A 10 7.92 12.07 -4.35
CA ALA A 10 7.29 11.24 -3.30
C ALA A 10 6.65 10.00 -3.91
N GLY A 11 5.99 10.15 -5.05
CA GLY A 11 5.41 9.02 -5.78
C GLY A 11 6.45 8.03 -6.24
N ALA A 12 7.58 8.53 -6.77
CA ALA A 12 8.67 7.67 -7.19
C ALA A 12 9.23 6.88 -6.00
N LEU A 13 9.45 7.54 -4.86
CA LEU A 13 9.94 6.89 -3.66
C LEU A 13 8.95 5.86 -3.14
N GLY A 14 7.66 6.19 -3.15
CA GLY A 14 6.61 5.25 -2.73
C GLY A 14 6.56 4.01 -3.60
N THR A 15 6.68 4.18 -4.92
CA THR A 15 6.69 3.08 -5.86
C THR A 15 7.92 2.18 -5.65
N LEU A 16 9.08 2.79 -5.48
CA LEU A 16 10.31 2.02 -5.24
C LEU A 16 10.25 1.29 -3.90
N ALA A 17 9.74 1.95 -2.87
CA ALA A 17 9.59 1.31 -1.56
C ALA A 17 8.61 0.13 -1.64
N ARG A 18 7.50 0.29 -2.37
CA ARG A 18 6.54 -0.79 -2.59
C ARG A 18 7.17 -1.96 -3.30
N TYR A 19 7.92 -1.67 -4.37
CA TYR A 19 8.58 -2.71 -5.14
C TYR A 19 9.59 -3.47 -4.28
N GLY A 20 10.41 -2.75 -3.53
CA GLY A 20 11.44 -3.34 -2.68
C GLY A 20 10.86 -4.15 -1.53
N LEU A 21 9.97 -3.56 -0.76
CA LEU A 21 9.36 -4.25 0.39
C LEU A 21 8.48 -5.41 -0.07
N GLY A 22 7.65 -5.17 -1.07
CA GLY A 22 6.77 -6.20 -1.59
C GLY A 22 7.55 -7.39 -2.14
N GLY A 23 8.61 -7.10 -2.90
CA GLY A 23 9.46 -8.16 -3.44
C GLY A 23 10.18 -8.95 -2.35
N LEU A 24 10.68 -8.27 -1.33
CA LEU A 24 11.36 -8.93 -0.23
C LEU A 24 10.41 -9.86 0.55
N VAL A 25 9.23 -9.35 0.89
CA VAL A 25 8.24 -10.14 1.64
C VAL A 25 7.76 -11.31 0.78
N GLN A 26 7.52 -11.09 -0.51
CA GLN A 26 7.08 -12.16 -1.39
C GLN A 26 8.12 -13.26 -1.51
N ARG A 27 9.38 -12.88 -1.55
CA ARG A 27 10.48 -13.85 -1.60
C ARG A 27 10.55 -14.70 -0.34
N ILE A 28 10.30 -14.10 0.81
CA ILE A 28 10.30 -14.80 2.09
C ILE A 28 9.06 -15.67 2.24
N GLY A 29 7.90 -15.15 1.82
CA GLY A 29 6.62 -15.84 2.00
C GLY A 29 6.32 -16.94 0.98
N GLY A 30 7.04 -16.96 -0.16
CA GLY A 30 6.84 -17.97 -1.19
C GLY A 30 5.81 -17.55 -2.22
N GLU A 31 5.52 -18.45 -3.18
CA GLU A 31 4.72 -18.11 -4.35
C GLU A 31 3.22 -18.41 -4.25
N GLY A 32 2.81 -19.15 -3.21
CA GLY A 32 1.42 -19.60 -3.11
C GLY A 32 0.40 -18.50 -2.87
N PHE A 33 0.83 -17.41 -2.28
CA PHE A 33 -0.06 -16.31 -1.90
C PHE A 33 0.67 -14.98 -2.10
N PRO A 34 -0.04 -13.87 -2.42
CA PRO A 34 0.61 -12.57 -2.65
C PRO A 34 0.97 -11.86 -1.35
N TRP A 35 1.91 -12.42 -0.63
CA TRP A 35 2.34 -11.88 0.67
C TRP A 35 2.92 -10.48 0.55
N GLY A 36 3.62 -10.21 -0.57
CA GLY A 36 4.24 -8.90 -0.78
C GLY A 36 3.22 -7.79 -0.86
N THR A 37 2.18 -7.98 -1.68
CA THR A 37 1.10 -6.99 -1.82
C THR A 37 0.35 -6.80 -0.52
N LEU A 38 0.06 -7.89 0.18
CA LEU A 38 -0.61 -7.81 1.47
C LEU A 38 0.22 -7.01 2.48
N ALA A 39 1.51 -7.34 2.59
CA ALA A 39 2.39 -6.64 3.53
C ALA A 39 2.52 -5.16 3.22
N VAL A 40 2.69 -4.81 1.94
CA VAL A 40 2.79 -3.41 1.50
C VAL A 40 1.50 -2.66 1.83
N ASN A 41 0.36 -3.24 1.49
CA ASN A 41 -0.92 -2.57 1.73
C ASN A 41 -1.23 -2.44 3.22
N LEU A 42 -0.95 -3.46 4.03
CA LEU A 42 -1.18 -3.38 5.47
C LEU A 42 -0.22 -2.38 6.13
N ALA A 43 1.05 -2.41 5.74
CA ALA A 43 2.03 -1.44 6.25
C ALA A 43 1.64 -0.03 5.86
N GLY A 44 1.17 0.15 4.63
CA GLY A 44 0.72 1.45 4.15
C GLY A 44 -0.52 1.94 4.88
N CYS A 45 -1.48 1.07 5.13
CA CYS A 45 -2.69 1.44 5.88
C CYS A 45 -2.35 1.85 7.30
N LEU A 46 -1.47 1.10 7.97
CA LEU A 46 -1.04 1.44 9.32
C LEU A 46 -0.32 2.79 9.34
N ALA A 47 0.62 2.98 8.43
CA ALA A 47 1.39 4.21 8.34
C ALA A 47 0.48 5.41 8.00
N ALA A 48 -0.45 5.22 7.06
CA ALA A 48 -1.37 6.29 6.67
C ALA A 48 -2.26 6.70 7.83
N GLY A 49 -2.80 5.74 8.57
CA GLY A 49 -3.63 6.05 9.73
C GLY A 49 -2.84 6.73 10.82
N LEU A 50 -1.63 6.28 11.08
CA LEU A 50 -0.76 6.89 12.08
C LEU A 50 -0.38 8.33 11.68
N LEU A 51 0.02 8.53 10.43
CA LEU A 51 0.38 9.86 9.94
C LEU A 51 -0.81 10.80 9.95
N TRP A 52 -1.98 10.30 9.54
CA TRP A 52 -3.20 11.11 9.58
C TRP A 52 -3.48 11.62 10.98
N THR A 53 -3.39 10.72 11.96
CA THR A 53 -3.64 11.06 13.36
C THR A 53 -2.62 12.08 13.86
N LEU A 54 -1.33 11.88 13.54
CA LEU A 54 -0.29 12.80 13.96
C LEU A 54 -0.45 14.17 13.31
N PHE A 55 -0.82 14.23 12.04
CA PHE A 55 -1.02 15.49 11.34
C PHE A 55 -2.22 16.27 11.88
N GLU A 56 -3.21 15.55 12.39
CA GLU A 56 -4.41 16.19 12.94
C GLU A 56 -4.23 16.68 14.37
N SER A 57 -3.53 15.90 15.20
CA SER A 57 -3.55 16.13 16.64
C SER A 57 -2.22 16.60 17.22
N ARG A 58 -1.09 16.27 16.59
CA ARG A 58 0.21 16.53 17.19
C ARG A 58 1.10 17.48 16.40
N TRP A 59 1.14 17.31 15.09
CA TRP A 59 2.04 18.07 14.24
C TRP A 59 1.28 19.09 13.41
N THR A 60 1.81 20.30 13.36
CA THR A 60 1.28 21.33 12.47
C THR A 60 2.03 21.26 11.15
N VAL A 61 1.38 20.71 10.13
CA VAL A 61 1.99 20.59 8.80
C VAL A 61 1.12 21.31 7.77
N SER A 62 1.76 21.82 6.73
CA SER A 62 1.04 22.50 5.66
C SER A 62 0.21 21.51 4.86
N GLY A 63 -0.80 22.01 4.17
CA GLY A 63 -1.60 21.18 3.27
C GLY A 63 -0.75 20.56 2.18
N GLU A 64 0.28 21.29 1.72
CA GLU A 64 1.19 20.78 0.70
C GLU A 64 2.00 19.59 1.23
N THR A 65 2.54 19.69 2.45
CA THR A 65 3.28 18.59 3.05
C THR A 65 2.40 17.36 3.24
N ARG A 66 1.18 17.58 3.72
CA ARG A 66 0.23 16.49 3.90
C ARG A 66 -0.07 15.79 2.58
N ALA A 67 -0.27 16.55 1.51
CA ALA A 67 -0.54 16.00 0.19
C ALA A 67 0.66 15.20 -0.33
N VAL A 68 1.87 15.74 -0.18
CA VAL A 68 3.08 15.06 -0.65
C VAL A 68 3.26 13.73 0.06
N VAL A 69 3.07 13.69 1.38
CA VAL A 69 3.25 12.46 2.15
C VAL A 69 2.12 11.47 1.92
N LEU A 70 0.88 11.91 2.09
CA LEU A 70 -0.25 10.98 2.05
C LEU A 70 -0.66 10.60 0.63
N VAL A 71 -0.75 11.57 -0.27
CA VAL A 71 -1.15 11.29 -1.65
C VAL A 71 0.04 10.80 -2.47
N GLY A 72 1.16 11.52 -2.41
CA GLY A 72 2.33 11.20 -3.22
C GLY A 72 3.00 9.90 -2.79
N PHE A 73 3.48 9.84 -1.55
CA PHE A 73 4.23 8.66 -1.09
C PHE A 73 3.30 7.50 -0.76
N MET A 74 2.37 7.70 0.16
CA MET A 74 1.52 6.59 0.60
C MET A 74 0.59 6.10 -0.50
N GLY A 75 0.10 7.00 -1.34
CA GLY A 75 -0.74 6.62 -2.47
C GLY A 75 0.01 5.74 -3.48
N ALA A 76 1.28 6.01 -3.72
CA ALA A 76 2.10 5.19 -4.62
C ALA A 76 2.62 3.92 -3.94
N PHE A 77 2.76 3.95 -2.62
CA PHE A 77 3.22 2.80 -1.86
C PHE A 77 2.17 1.69 -1.79
N THR A 78 0.91 2.05 -1.59
CA THR A 78 -0.19 1.07 -1.54
C THR A 78 -0.76 0.84 -2.94
N THR A 79 -1.44 -0.30 -3.15
CA THR A 79 -1.97 -0.60 -4.47
C THR A 79 -3.23 -1.47 -4.40
N PHE A 80 -4.34 -0.87 -4.83
CA PHE A 80 -5.60 -1.58 -4.97
C PHE A 80 -5.66 -2.36 -6.29
N SER A 81 -5.10 -1.80 -7.35
CA SER A 81 -5.13 -2.46 -8.67
C SER A 81 -4.41 -3.79 -8.67
N THR A 82 -3.27 -3.87 -7.99
CA THR A 82 -2.54 -5.13 -7.88
C THR A 82 -3.34 -6.16 -7.07
N LEU A 83 -4.01 -5.71 -6.01
CA LEU A 83 -4.88 -6.58 -5.21
C LEU A 83 -5.95 -7.22 -6.10
N ILE A 84 -6.61 -6.42 -6.92
CA ILE A 84 -7.68 -6.91 -7.80
C ILE A 84 -7.11 -7.83 -8.86
N LEU A 85 -5.99 -7.47 -9.45
CA LEU A 85 -5.36 -8.28 -10.50
C LEU A 85 -4.96 -9.65 -9.96
N GLU A 86 -4.31 -9.68 -8.80
CA GLU A 86 -3.87 -10.93 -8.19
C GLU A 86 -5.05 -11.80 -7.76
N THR A 87 -6.08 -11.17 -7.21
CA THR A 87 -7.29 -11.90 -6.83
C THR A 87 -7.96 -12.50 -8.07
N GLY A 88 -7.98 -11.75 -9.17
CA GLY A 88 -8.52 -12.25 -10.43
C GLY A 88 -7.76 -13.46 -10.96
N HIS A 89 -6.43 -13.45 -10.83
CA HIS A 89 -5.62 -14.61 -11.21
C HIS A 89 -5.95 -15.83 -10.36
N MET A 90 -6.17 -15.65 -9.08
CA MET A 90 -6.54 -16.75 -8.18
C MET A 90 -7.88 -17.34 -8.55
N VAL A 91 -8.86 -16.49 -8.89
CA VAL A 91 -10.17 -16.94 -9.31
C VAL A 91 -10.07 -17.76 -10.60
N ARG A 92 -9.29 -17.28 -11.56
CA ARG A 92 -9.10 -17.99 -12.83
C ARG A 92 -8.39 -19.33 -12.65
N ALA A 93 -7.50 -19.42 -11.67
CA ALA A 93 -6.80 -20.65 -11.36
C ALA A 93 -7.60 -21.56 -10.45
N SER A 94 -8.85 -21.20 -10.14
CA SER A 94 -9.74 -21.94 -9.23
C SER A 94 -9.21 -22.01 -7.80
N GLU A 95 -8.40 -21.05 -7.41
CA GLU A 95 -7.87 -20.94 -6.06
C GLU A 95 -8.79 -20.07 -5.22
N TRP A 96 -10.04 -20.51 -5.05
CA TRP A 96 -11.07 -19.71 -4.39
C TRP A 96 -10.77 -19.39 -2.94
N ALA A 97 -10.16 -20.33 -2.22
CA ALA A 97 -9.80 -20.10 -0.82
C ALA A 97 -8.76 -18.98 -0.71
N HIS A 98 -7.75 -18.99 -1.58
CA HIS A 98 -6.73 -17.94 -1.58
C HIS A 98 -7.30 -16.59 -1.99
N ALA A 99 -8.21 -16.58 -2.99
CA ALA A 99 -8.84 -15.33 -3.42
C ALA A 99 -9.66 -14.73 -2.29
N GLY A 100 -10.48 -15.53 -1.62
CA GLY A 100 -11.27 -15.08 -0.50
C GLY A 100 -10.41 -14.62 0.67
N LEU A 101 -9.35 -15.34 0.97
CA LEU A 101 -8.41 -14.98 2.04
C LEU A 101 -7.72 -13.66 1.72
N ASN A 102 -7.29 -13.47 0.46
CA ASN A 102 -6.62 -12.24 0.05
C ASN A 102 -7.53 -11.03 0.26
N LEU A 103 -8.77 -11.09 -0.21
CA LEU A 103 -9.72 -10.00 -0.04
C LEU A 103 -10.05 -9.76 1.44
N THR A 104 -10.24 -10.83 2.20
CA THR A 104 -10.59 -10.73 3.62
C THR A 104 -9.47 -10.11 4.43
N LEU A 105 -8.22 -10.56 4.21
CA LEU A 105 -7.09 -10.03 4.96
C LEU A 105 -6.83 -8.56 4.61
N HIS A 106 -6.91 -8.21 3.32
CA HIS A 106 -6.72 -6.81 2.93
C HIS A 106 -7.77 -5.90 3.54
N ASN A 107 -9.02 -6.29 3.46
CA ASN A 107 -10.10 -5.43 3.96
C ASN A 107 -10.24 -5.49 5.47
N GLY A 108 -10.13 -6.68 6.06
CA GLY A 108 -10.28 -6.85 7.50
C GLY A 108 -9.15 -6.22 8.29
N LEU A 109 -7.93 -6.61 7.98
CA LEU A 109 -6.76 -6.10 8.70
C LEU A 109 -6.39 -4.68 8.28
N GLY A 110 -6.58 -4.36 6.99
CA GLY A 110 -6.26 -3.03 6.50
C GLY A 110 -7.15 -1.96 7.10
N PHE A 111 -8.42 -2.25 7.29
CA PHE A 111 -9.36 -1.30 7.87
C PHE A 111 -9.23 -1.20 9.39
N ALA A 112 -8.83 -2.27 10.02
CA ALA A 112 -8.65 -2.29 11.47
C ALA A 112 -7.47 -1.43 11.90
#